data_3470fae097e44f84ce49904d7ad92a77
#
_entry.id   3470fae097e44f84ce49904d7ad92a77
#
_cell.length_a   1.000
_cell.length_b   1.000
_cell.length_c   1.000
_cell.angle_alpha   90.00
_cell.angle_beta   90.00
_cell.angle_gamma   90.00
#
_symmetry.space_group_name_H-M   'P 1'
#
loop_
_entity.id
_entity.type
_entity.pdbx_description
1 polymer ?
#
loop_
_entity_poly.entity_id
_entity_poly.type
_entity_poly.pdbx_seq_one_letter_code
_entity_poly.pdbx_strand_id
1 'polypeptide(L)'
;MKVVGLVSGGKDSCYNLMQCVKNGHEIVCLANLHSADGKQETDSYMYQTYYAEAMGVPLYRQEIKGAARSRALDYEPTEDDEVEDLYRLLKRVQEKHPQVQGVSAGAIWSEYQTRRVRAVCSRLRLEPLCYLWRKDQTQLLQDIIQDGVNAILIKVACLGLGPEHLGREGALH
;
A
#
# COMPACT_ATOMS: atom_id res chain seq x y z
N MET A 1 8.99 7.17 -14.35
CA MET A 1 7.53 7.15 -14.57
C MET A 1 6.84 7.96 -13.49
N LYS A 2 5.64 8.50 -13.79
CA LYS A 2 4.75 9.08 -12.78
C LYS A 2 3.89 7.98 -12.14
N VAL A 3 3.82 7.96 -10.82
CA VAL A 3 3.33 6.81 -10.05
C VAL A 3 2.29 7.27 -9.03
N VAL A 4 1.21 6.50 -8.87
CA VAL A 4 0.33 6.57 -7.71
C VAL A 4 0.80 5.57 -6.65
N GLY A 5 0.92 6.03 -5.41
CA GLY A 5 1.29 5.19 -4.27
C GLY A 5 0.08 4.63 -3.55
N LEU A 6 -0.08 3.29 -3.50
CA LEU A 6 -1.03 2.67 -2.60
C LEU A 6 -0.46 2.66 -1.19
N VAL A 7 -1.14 3.32 -0.25
CA VAL A 7 -0.68 3.47 1.13
C VAL A 7 -1.66 2.86 2.12
N SER A 8 -1.13 2.11 3.07
CA SER A 8 -1.87 1.53 4.20
C SER A 8 -1.58 2.24 5.53
N GLY A 9 -0.62 3.16 5.56
CA GLY A 9 -0.07 3.77 6.78
C GLY A 9 1.06 2.96 7.43
N GLY A 10 1.36 1.75 6.92
CA GLY A 10 2.43 0.90 7.45
C GLY A 10 3.77 1.11 6.75
N LYS A 11 4.87 0.70 7.43
CA LYS A 11 6.25 0.82 6.97
C LYS A 11 6.49 0.27 5.56
N ASP A 12 5.84 -0.84 5.19
CA ASP A 12 6.10 -1.53 3.92
C ASP A 12 5.59 -0.72 2.73
N SER A 13 4.40 -0.12 2.85
CA SER A 13 3.89 0.76 1.80
C SER A 13 4.75 2.02 1.65
N CYS A 14 5.22 2.60 2.76
CA CYS A 14 6.13 3.74 2.76
C CYS A 14 7.47 3.36 2.11
N TYR A 15 8.07 2.24 2.52
CA TYR A 15 9.35 1.80 1.99
C TYR A 15 9.29 1.46 0.50
N ASN A 16 8.17 0.88 0.01
CA ASN A 16 7.99 0.67 -1.43
C ASN A 16 7.94 2.00 -2.22
N LEU A 17 7.35 3.06 -1.65
CA LEU A 17 7.41 4.40 -2.23
C LEU A 17 8.85 4.92 -2.31
N MET A 18 9.65 4.74 -1.24
CA MET A 18 11.06 5.10 -1.25
C MET A 18 11.82 4.34 -2.34
N GLN A 19 11.55 3.04 -2.51
CA GLN A 19 12.13 2.25 -3.60
C GLN A 19 11.71 2.76 -4.99
N CYS A 20 10.45 3.21 -5.16
CA CYS A 20 10.02 3.86 -6.40
C CYS A 20 10.88 5.10 -6.69
N VAL A 21 11.06 5.98 -5.71
CA VAL A 21 11.87 7.20 -5.85
C VAL A 21 13.34 6.87 -6.14
N LYS A 22 13.93 5.89 -5.44
CA LYS A 22 15.29 5.40 -5.68
C LYS A 22 15.49 4.88 -7.11
N ASN A 23 14.44 4.32 -7.71
CA ASN A 23 14.45 3.83 -9.09
C ASN A 23 14.03 4.92 -10.11
N GLY A 24 14.05 6.18 -9.73
CA GLY A 24 13.80 7.32 -10.63
C GLY A 24 12.33 7.52 -11.01
N HIS A 25 11.40 7.05 -10.18
CA HIS A 25 9.99 7.32 -10.35
C HIS A 25 9.56 8.55 -9.53
N GLU A 26 8.55 9.26 -10.02
CA GLU A 26 7.94 10.42 -9.36
C GLU A 26 6.59 10.03 -8.78
N ILE A 27 6.41 10.17 -7.47
CA ILE A 27 5.13 9.96 -6.81
C ILE A 27 4.28 11.22 -6.98
N VAL A 28 3.19 11.13 -7.72
CA VAL A 28 2.34 12.28 -8.05
C VAL A 28 1.06 12.35 -7.21
N CYS A 29 0.65 11.24 -6.62
CA CYS A 29 -0.47 11.16 -5.69
C CYS A 29 -0.41 9.88 -4.86
N LEU A 30 -1.17 9.86 -3.78
CA LEU A 30 -1.39 8.67 -2.97
C LEU A 30 -2.84 8.18 -3.11
N ALA A 31 -3.04 6.88 -2.91
CA ALA A 31 -4.35 6.27 -2.94
C ALA A 31 -4.52 5.25 -1.81
N ASN A 32 -5.70 5.18 -1.22
CA ASN A 32 -6.02 4.29 -0.11
C ASN A 32 -7.43 3.72 -0.23
N LEU A 33 -7.54 2.41 -0.01
CA LEU A 33 -8.81 1.73 0.26
C LEU A 33 -9.02 1.64 1.77
N HIS A 34 -10.24 1.93 2.22
CA HIS A 34 -10.60 1.88 3.64
C HIS A 34 -11.91 1.13 3.86
N SER A 35 -12.07 0.48 5.02
CA SER A 35 -13.32 -0.19 5.38
C SER A 35 -14.40 0.81 5.79
N ALA A 36 -15.69 0.41 5.69
CA ALA A 36 -16.83 1.21 6.12
C ALA A 36 -16.92 1.35 7.64
N ASP A 37 -16.38 0.36 8.38
CA ASP A 37 -16.44 0.31 9.84
C ASP A 37 -15.36 1.20 10.48
N GLY A 38 -15.60 2.50 10.57
CA GLY A 38 -14.67 3.51 11.11
C GLY A 38 -14.09 3.27 12.51
N LYS A 39 -14.28 2.08 13.11
CA LYS A 39 -13.73 1.72 14.42
C LYS A 39 -12.25 1.30 14.42
N GLN A 40 -11.70 0.91 13.27
CA GLN A 40 -10.26 0.60 13.11
C GLN A 40 -9.48 1.70 12.37
N GLU A 41 -10.16 2.77 11.97
CA GLU A 41 -9.64 3.71 10.96
C GLU A 41 -9.05 5.01 11.50
N THR A 42 -9.35 5.39 12.74
CA THR A 42 -8.92 6.71 13.23
C THR A 42 -7.42 6.91 13.12
N ASP A 43 -6.65 5.91 13.53
CA ASP A 43 -5.19 6.00 13.50
C ASP A 43 -4.63 5.87 12.08
N SER A 44 -5.07 4.86 11.33
CA SER A 44 -4.63 4.64 9.93
C SER A 44 -5.01 5.81 9.02
N TYR A 45 -6.18 6.45 9.22
CA TYR A 45 -6.61 7.63 8.49
C TYR A 45 -5.65 8.82 8.68
N MET A 46 -5.29 9.09 9.92
CA MET A 46 -4.40 10.21 10.24
C MET A 46 -3.02 10.01 9.60
N TYR A 47 -2.43 8.82 9.72
CA TYR A 47 -1.12 8.54 9.15
C TYR A 47 -1.09 8.72 7.62
N GLN A 48 -2.11 8.29 6.90
CA GLN A 48 -2.17 8.44 5.44
C GLN A 48 -2.31 9.90 5.02
N THR A 49 -3.08 10.68 5.76
CA THR A 49 -3.21 12.13 5.54
C THR A 49 -1.88 12.84 5.79
N TYR A 50 -1.18 12.50 6.87
CA TYR A 50 0.14 13.05 7.15
C TYR A 50 1.19 12.69 6.10
N TYR A 51 1.15 11.47 5.53
CA TYR A 51 2.03 11.14 4.41
C TYR A 51 1.77 12.04 3.20
N ALA A 52 0.52 12.25 2.85
CA ALA A 52 0.15 13.09 1.72
C ALA A 52 0.59 14.55 1.93
N GLU A 53 0.37 15.08 3.13
CA GLU A 53 0.80 16.44 3.54
C GLU A 53 2.32 16.56 3.52
N ALA A 54 3.05 15.62 4.14
CA ALA A 54 4.50 15.63 4.20
C ALA A 54 5.15 15.53 2.81
N MET A 55 4.52 14.79 1.90
CA MET A 55 4.99 14.64 0.51
C MET A 55 4.49 15.75 -0.41
N GLY A 56 3.55 16.60 0.03
CA GLY A 56 2.95 17.65 -0.79
C GLY A 56 2.16 17.12 -1.99
N VAL A 57 1.55 15.93 -1.87
CA VAL A 57 0.79 15.29 -2.96
C VAL A 57 -0.65 15.00 -2.54
N PRO A 58 -1.62 14.98 -3.48
CA PRO A 58 -3.01 14.66 -3.14
C PRO A 58 -3.19 13.20 -2.73
N LEU A 59 -4.13 12.97 -1.79
CA LEU A 59 -4.59 11.65 -1.35
C LEU A 59 -5.99 11.35 -1.89
N TYR A 60 -6.15 10.23 -2.58
CA TYR A 60 -7.42 9.70 -3.03
C TYR A 60 -7.85 8.53 -2.17
N ARG A 61 -9.05 8.60 -1.63
CA ARG A 61 -9.60 7.52 -0.79
C ARG A 61 -10.86 6.92 -1.41
N GLN A 62 -11.03 5.63 -1.20
CA GLN A 62 -12.20 4.88 -1.64
C GLN A 62 -12.62 3.91 -0.55
N GLU A 63 -13.90 3.94 -0.19
CA GLU A 63 -14.50 2.95 0.69
C GLU A 63 -14.59 1.58 0.01
N ILE A 64 -14.19 0.54 0.74
CA ILE A 64 -14.40 -0.85 0.32
C ILE A 64 -15.86 -1.18 0.55
N LYS A 65 -16.60 -1.38 -0.53
CA LYS A 65 -18.01 -1.79 -0.52
C LYS A 65 -18.18 -3.26 -0.85
N GLY A 66 -17.24 -3.79 -1.62
CA GLY A 66 -17.20 -5.21 -1.96
C GLY A 66 -16.70 -6.08 -0.83
N ALA A 67 -16.94 -7.38 -0.94
CA ALA A 67 -16.38 -8.41 -0.08
C ALA A 67 -15.33 -9.21 -0.86
N ALA A 68 -14.44 -9.93 -0.17
CA ALA A 68 -13.51 -10.87 -0.81
C ALA A 68 -14.26 -12.09 -1.37
N ARG A 69 -14.91 -11.94 -2.51
CA ARG A 69 -15.74 -12.98 -3.16
C ARG A 69 -14.89 -13.96 -3.94
N SER A 70 -14.00 -13.47 -4.77
CA SER A 70 -13.11 -14.32 -5.56
C SER A 70 -11.91 -14.77 -4.71
N ARG A 71 -11.82 -16.09 -4.49
CA ARG A 71 -10.65 -16.72 -3.82
C ARG A 71 -9.69 -17.37 -4.79
N ALA A 72 -10.00 -17.34 -6.09
CA ALA A 72 -9.13 -17.88 -7.14
C ALA A 72 -7.80 -17.13 -7.18
N LEU A 73 -6.74 -17.85 -7.56
CA LEU A 73 -5.42 -17.22 -7.72
C LEU A 73 -5.45 -16.21 -8.86
N ASP A 74 -6.07 -16.56 -9.99
CA ASP A 74 -6.24 -15.65 -11.11
C ASP A 74 -7.57 -14.91 -10.93
N TYR A 75 -7.47 -13.59 -10.81
CA TYR A 75 -8.62 -12.75 -10.58
C TYR A 75 -9.33 -12.43 -11.90
N GLU A 76 -10.62 -12.74 -11.94
CA GLU A 76 -11.53 -12.25 -12.97
C GLU A 76 -12.47 -11.18 -12.38
N PRO A 77 -12.83 -10.14 -13.16
CA PRO A 77 -13.75 -9.10 -12.69
C PRO A 77 -15.05 -9.71 -12.14
N THR A 78 -15.28 -9.49 -10.85
CA THR A 78 -16.41 -10.06 -10.12
C THR A 78 -17.20 -8.92 -9.48
N GLU A 79 -18.50 -8.88 -9.76
CA GLU A 79 -19.39 -7.87 -9.19
C GLU A 79 -19.40 -7.94 -7.66
N ASP A 80 -19.37 -6.79 -7.01
CA ASP A 80 -19.27 -6.62 -5.55
C ASP A 80 -18.04 -7.29 -4.90
N ASP A 81 -16.97 -7.48 -5.65
CA ASP A 81 -15.67 -7.85 -5.09
C ASP A 81 -14.86 -6.60 -4.70
N GLU A 82 -14.11 -6.69 -3.59
CA GLU A 82 -13.25 -5.58 -3.10
C GLU A 82 -12.21 -5.10 -4.13
N VAL A 83 -11.82 -5.96 -5.07
CA VAL A 83 -10.86 -5.61 -6.13
C VAL A 83 -11.46 -4.61 -7.11
N GLU A 84 -12.78 -4.63 -7.30
CA GLU A 84 -13.46 -3.64 -8.12
C GLU A 84 -13.47 -2.25 -7.47
N ASP A 85 -13.38 -2.17 -6.13
CA ASP A 85 -13.17 -0.90 -5.43
C ASP A 85 -11.78 -0.32 -5.73
N LEU A 86 -10.74 -1.19 -5.77
CA LEU A 86 -9.41 -0.77 -6.19
C LEU A 86 -9.40 -0.30 -7.65
N TYR A 87 -10.09 -1.01 -8.54
CA TYR A 87 -10.22 -0.60 -9.93
C TYR A 87 -10.87 0.79 -10.05
N ARG A 88 -11.98 1.01 -9.35
CA ARG A 88 -12.69 2.31 -9.34
C ARG A 88 -11.80 3.44 -8.80
N LEU A 89 -11.07 3.18 -7.73
CA LEU A 89 -10.12 4.15 -7.15
C LEU A 89 -9.03 4.52 -8.16
N LEU A 90 -8.34 3.55 -8.74
CA LEU A 90 -7.24 3.81 -9.67
C LEU A 90 -7.72 4.43 -10.99
N LYS A 91 -8.89 4.06 -11.47
CA LYS A 91 -9.52 4.70 -12.62
C LYS A 91 -9.79 6.19 -12.37
N ARG A 92 -10.35 6.52 -11.20
CA ARG A 92 -10.56 7.92 -10.77
C ARG A 92 -9.24 8.69 -10.66
N VAL A 93 -8.17 8.03 -10.17
CA VAL A 93 -6.82 8.63 -10.15
C VAL A 93 -6.34 8.93 -11.56
N GLN A 94 -6.48 8.02 -12.53
CA GLN A 94 -6.08 8.27 -13.93
C GLN A 94 -6.87 9.41 -14.58
N GLU A 95 -8.15 9.55 -14.27
CA GLU A 95 -8.97 10.64 -14.78
C GLU A 95 -8.46 12.02 -14.28
N LYS A 96 -7.94 12.07 -13.06
CA LYS A 96 -7.37 13.29 -12.46
C LYS A 96 -5.90 13.52 -12.80
N HIS A 97 -5.17 12.43 -13.02
CA HIS A 97 -3.74 12.40 -13.33
C HIS A 97 -3.48 11.52 -14.55
N PRO A 98 -3.83 11.97 -15.78
CA PRO A 98 -3.66 11.18 -17.01
C PRO A 98 -2.21 10.75 -17.28
N GLN A 99 -1.25 11.42 -16.66
CA GLN A 99 0.18 11.12 -16.77
C GLN A 99 0.63 9.95 -15.91
N VAL A 100 -0.21 9.39 -15.03
CA VAL A 100 0.15 8.23 -14.19
C VAL A 100 0.35 7.00 -15.06
N GLN A 101 1.49 6.34 -14.89
CA GLN A 101 1.92 5.18 -15.65
C GLN A 101 2.11 3.95 -14.78
N GLY A 102 2.29 4.14 -13.45
CA GLY A 102 2.57 3.04 -12.52
C GLY A 102 1.83 3.15 -11.21
N VAL A 103 1.75 2.01 -10.51
CA VAL A 103 1.14 1.85 -9.19
C VAL A 103 2.14 1.22 -8.25
N SER A 104 2.50 1.93 -7.18
CA SER A 104 3.34 1.40 -6.10
C SER A 104 2.49 0.58 -5.13
N ALA A 105 2.88 -0.67 -4.85
CA ALA A 105 2.23 -1.54 -3.88
C ALA A 105 3.25 -2.29 -3.02
N GLY A 106 3.15 -2.14 -1.69
CA GLY A 106 4.10 -2.68 -0.71
C GLY A 106 3.85 -4.13 -0.29
N ALA A 107 3.29 -4.98 -1.14
CA ALA A 107 3.09 -6.39 -0.85
C ALA A 107 4.45 -7.14 -0.85
N ILE A 108 4.71 -7.95 0.20
CA ILE A 108 5.96 -8.71 0.35
C ILE A 108 5.75 -10.18 -0.06
N TRP A 109 4.83 -10.90 0.59
CA TRP A 109 4.60 -12.33 0.36
C TRP A 109 3.14 -12.68 0.06
N SER A 110 2.22 -11.71 0.03
CA SER A 110 0.82 -11.97 -0.24
C SER A 110 0.58 -12.13 -1.75
N GLU A 111 0.61 -13.37 -2.24
CA GLU A 111 0.19 -13.72 -3.61
C GLU A 111 -1.19 -13.14 -3.92
N TYR A 112 -2.12 -13.23 -2.95
CA TYR A 112 -3.45 -12.70 -3.06
C TYR A 112 -3.46 -11.22 -3.43
N GLN A 113 -2.76 -10.39 -2.66
CA GLN A 113 -2.69 -8.94 -2.90
C GLN A 113 -1.97 -8.61 -4.20
N THR A 114 -0.83 -9.25 -4.45
CA THR A 114 -0.01 -8.94 -5.63
C THR A 114 -0.74 -9.26 -6.92
N ARG A 115 -1.41 -10.41 -7.02
CA ARG A 115 -2.16 -10.80 -8.22
C ARG A 115 -3.33 -9.85 -8.49
N ARG A 116 -4.04 -9.41 -7.45
CA ARG A 116 -5.15 -8.46 -7.58
C ARG A 116 -4.71 -7.09 -8.03
N VAL A 117 -3.63 -6.56 -7.45
CA VAL A 117 -3.03 -5.31 -7.92
C VAL A 117 -2.62 -5.45 -9.39
N ARG A 118 -1.95 -6.53 -9.77
CA ARG A 118 -1.53 -6.78 -11.17
C ARG A 118 -2.73 -6.89 -12.12
N ALA A 119 -3.80 -7.57 -11.72
CA ALA A 119 -5.02 -7.69 -12.53
C ALA A 119 -5.66 -6.32 -12.78
N VAL A 120 -5.78 -5.48 -11.75
CA VAL A 120 -6.30 -4.12 -11.90
C VAL A 120 -5.37 -3.26 -12.75
N CYS A 121 -4.06 -3.33 -12.51
CA CYS A 121 -3.07 -2.58 -13.30
C CYS A 121 -3.13 -2.96 -14.78
N SER A 122 -3.22 -4.25 -15.10
CA SER A 122 -3.34 -4.74 -16.48
C SER A 122 -4.58 -4.15 -17.19
N ARG A 123 -5.73 -4.12 -16.51
CA ARG A 123 -6.97 -3.54 -17.05
C ARG A 123 -6.87 -2.05 -17.31
N LEU A 124 -6.11 -1.32 -16.49
CA LEU A 124 -5.90 0.12 -16.57
C LEU A 124 -4.64 0.50 -17.38
N ARG A 125 -3.89 -0.49 -17.88
CA ARG A 125 -2.61 -0.29 -18.58
C ARG A 125 -1.60 0.48 -17.75
N LEU A 126 -1.53 0.15 -16.44
CA LEU A 126 -0.57 0.68 -15.47
C LEU A 126 0.50 -0.37 -15.16
N GLU A 127 1.72 0.08 -14.86
CA GLU A 127 2.81 -0.80 -14.41
C GLU A 127 2.74 -1.03 -12.90
N PRO A 128 2.63 -2.28 -12.41
CA PRO A 128 2.67 -2.58 -10.98
C PRO A 128 4.11 -2.56 -10.46
N LEU A 129 4.43 -1.63 -9.56
CA LEU A 129 5.75 -1.46 -8.95
C LEU A 129 5.75 -2.06 -7.55
N CYS A 130 6.10 -3.34 -7.45
CA CYS A 130 6.12 -4.15 -6.22
C CYS A 130 7.57 -4.50 -5.87
N TYR A 131 8.39 -3.52 -5.48
CA TYR A 131 9.82 -3.69 -5.22
C TYR A 131 10.16 -4.58 -4.02
N LEU A 132 9.17 -4.79 -3.12
CA LEU A 132 9.33 -5.64 -1.94
C LEU A 132 8.91 -7.10 -2.18
N TRP A 133 8.36 -7.39 -3.35
CA TRP A 133 7.81 -8.69 -3.66
C TRP A 133 8.85 -9.81 -3.57
N ARG A 134 8.56 -10.82 -2.75
CA ARG A 134 9.40 -12.00 -2.49
C ARG A 134 10.78 -11.69 -1.92
N LYS A 135 11.03 -10.52 -1.36
CA LYS A 135 12.24 -10.26 -0.61
C LYS A 135 12.25 -11.09 0.69
N ASP A 136 13.43 -11.53 1.10
CA ASP A 136 13.63 -12.11 2.43
C ASP A 136 13.22 -11.09 3.50
N GLN A 137 12.40 -11.51 4.47
CA GLN A 137 11.81 -10.58 5.44
C GLN A 137 12.84 -10.02 6.42
N THR A 138 13.84 -10.84 6.80
CA THR A 138 14.91 -10.41 7.70
C THR A 138 15.80 -9.38 7.01
N GLN A 139 16.25 -9.67 5.80
CA GLN A 139 17.04 -8.76 5.01
C GLN A 139 16.26 -7.47 4.70
N LEU A 140 14.98 -7.58 4.35
CA LEU A 140 14.12 -6.43 4.09
C LEU A 140 13.99 -5.51 5.31
N LEU A 141 13.86 -6.09 6.52
CA LEU A 141 13.80 -5.28 7.74
C LEU A 141 15.12 -4.56 7.98
N GLN A 142 16.26 -5.23 7.76
CA GLN A 142 17.57 -4.61 7.84
C GLN A 142 17.73 -3.47 6.82
N ASP A 143 17.32 -3.69 5.58
CA ASP A 143 17.36 -2.66 4.53
C ASP A 143 16.51 -1.45 4.91
N ILE A 144 15.29 -1.67 5.47
CA ILE A 144 14.38 -0.60 5.93
C ILE A 144 15.06 0.25 7.02
N ILE A 145 15.72 -0.39 7.99
CA ILE A 145 16.43 0.28 9.09
C ILE A 145 17.64 1.06 8.55
N GLN A 146 18.45 0.45 7.69
CA GLN A 146 19.64 1.06 7.09
C GLN A 146 19.28 2.27 6.20
N ASP A 147 18.13 2.21 5.53
CA ASP A 147 17.61 3.31 4.73
C ASP A 147 17.01 4.45 5.57
N GLY A 148 17.08 4.35 6.91
CA GLY A 148 16.68 5.41 7.83
C GLY A 148 15.17 5.52 8.06
N VAL A 149 14.40 4.47 7.75
CA VAL A 149 12.96 4.46 8.07
C VAL A 149 12.80 4.24 9.58
N ASN A 150 12.36 5.27 10.26
CA ASN A 150 11.99 5.18 11.68
C ASN A 150 10.50 4.80 11.80
N ALA A 151 10.23 3.60 12.26
CA ALA A 151 8.88 3.09 12.46
C ALA A 151 8.67 2.63 13.90
N ILE A 152 7.51 2.93 14.46
CA ILE A 152 7.12 2.49 15.80
C ILE A 152 6.05 1.40 15.73
N LEU A 153 6.08 0.47 16.67
CA LEU A 153 5.05 -0.55 16.81
C LEU A 153 3.80 0.07 17.45
N ILE A 154 2.72 0.16 16.66
CA ILE A 154 1.44 0.70 17.14
C ILE A 154 0.42 -0.40 17.49
N LYS A 155 0.66 -1.63 17.03
CA LYS A 155 -0.21 -2.78 17.29
C LYS A 155 0.63 -4.06 17.32
N VAL A 156 0.32 -4.95 18.26
CA VAL A 156 0.90 -6.30 18.34
C VAL A 156 -0.18 -7.32 18.00
N ALA A 157 0.10 -8.17 17.02
CA ALA A 157 -0.83 -9.18 16.51
C ALA A 157 -0.11 -10.43 15.98
N CYS A 158 1.16 -10.65 16.35
CA CYS A 158 1.91 -11.81 15.91
C CYS A 158 2.56 -12.53 17.10
N LEU A 159 2.87 -13.81 16.90
CA LEU A 159 3.52 -14.64 17.91
C LEU A 159 4.89 -14.04 18.27
N GLY A 160 5.18 -13.97 19.57
CA GLY A 160 6.45 -13.45 20.11
C GLY A 160 6.45 -11.94 20.38
N LEU A 161 5.39 -11.21 20.04
CA LEU A 161 5.24 -9.81 20.41
C LEU A 161 4.10 -9.63 21.43
N GLY A 162 4.37 -8.89 22.50
CA GLY A 162 3.42 -8.54 23.55
C GLY A 162 3.25 -7.03 23.73
N PRO A 163 2.37 -6.59 24.62
CA PRO A 163 2.11 -5.17 24.90
C PRO A 163 3.37 -4.36 25.25
N GLU A 164 4.39 -5.02 25.82
CA GLU A 164 5.68 -4.42 26.16
C GLU A 164 6.49 -3.94 24.96
N HIS A 165 6.12 -4.36 23.75
CA HIS A 165 6.73 -3.94 22.50
C HIS A 165 6.05 -2.70 21.87
N LEU A 166 4.87 -2.30 22.36
CA LEU A 166 4.18 -1.13 21.85
C LEU A 166 4.99 0.15 22.10
N GLY A 167 5.00 1.02 21.11
CA GLY A 167 5.74 2.28 21.16
C GLY A 167 7.25 2.14 20.94
N ARG A 168 7.78 0.94 20.81
CA ARG A 168 9.20 0.75 20.48
C ARG A 168 9.47 1.07 19.03
N GLU A 169 10.63 1.68 18.78
CA GLU A 169 11.11 1.95 17.43
C GLU A 169 11.56 0.68 16.73
N GLY A 170 11.45 0.64 15.39
CA GLY A 170 11.74 -0.54 14.57
C GLY A 170 13.21 -0.96 14.54
N ALA A 171 14.11 -0.23 15.16
CA ALA A 171 15.48 -0.65 15.46
C ALA A 171 15.50 -1.56 16.70
N LEU A 172 14.71 -2.62 16.70
CA LEU A 172 14.77 -3.65 17.73
C LEU A 172 16.04 -4.48 17.50
N HIS A 173 17.03 -4.22 18.33
CA HIS A 173 18.18 -5.11 18.54
C HIS A 173 17.77 -6.36 19.30
#